data_4695a4f63f36692b0e4acc991e3a5ddb
#
_entry.id   4695a4f63f36692b0e4acc991e3a5ddb
#
_cell.length_a   1.000
_cell.length_b   1.000
_cell.length_c   1.000
_cell.angle_alpha   90.00
_cell.angle_beta   90.00
_cell.angle_gamma   90.00
#
_symmetry.space_group_name_H-M   'P 1'
#
loop_
_entity.id
_entity.type
_entity.pdbx_description
1 polymer ?
#
loop_
_entity_poly.entity_id
_entity_poly.type
_entity_poly.pdbx_seq_one_letter_code
_entity_poly.pdbx_strand_id
1 'polypeptide(L)'
;MFTPCSFSVALPALKAGEILCLACGADDVPAGASRAIAVVRPEDLPANALPVGTVLGAESGALLKIEGRAFWPGWERALFLARVLADISSGVRILKTARAGCALAVVTLSDKGFAGLREDESGPALVDMVRKGLPLCHERRFLLPDEPARLRALVLELAGQGYDLVISTGGTGLSPRDLTPEALIPVLDRRLPGFEQVMMAASLEKTPRAVLSRALAGTVGKTLLFALPGSRRAALENLEVVLEAVPHALEKLGGDMSDCGRK
;
A
#
# COMPACT_ATOMS: atom_id res chain seq x y z
N MET A 1 -14.05 -4.93 0.19
CA MET A 1 -14.49 -4.20 -1.01
C MET A 1 -14.50 -2.70 -0.69
N PHE A 2 -14.08 -1.84 -1.62
CA PHE A 2 -14.19 -0.38 -1.45
C PHE A 2 -15.66 0.03 -1.58
N THR A 3 -16.16 0.80 -0.62
CA THR A 3 -17.54 1.32 -0.66
C THR A 3 -17.50 2.76 -1.15
N PRO A 4 -18.03 3.05 -2.34
CA PRO A 4 -18.11 4.42 -2.85
C PRO A 4 -18.98 5.29 -1.93
N CYS A 5 -18.56 6.53 -1.73
CA CYS A 5 -19.34 7.55 -1.02
C CYS A 5 -19.31 8.88 -1.79
N SER A 6 -20.16 9.80 -1.40
CA SER A 6 -20.13 11.18 -1.91
C SER A 6 -20.22 12.16 -0.76
N PHE A 7 -19.52 13.27 -0.86
CA PHE A 7 -19.50 14.33 0.15
C PHE A 7 -19.32 15.70 -0.47
N SER A 8 -19.74 16.73 0.24
CA SER A 8 -19.57 18.13 -0.16
C SER A 8 -18.32 18.71 0.47
N VAL A 9 -17.55 19.46 -0.32
CA VAL A 9 -16.33 20.11 0.16
C VAL A 9 -16.12 21.45 -0.55
N ALA A 10 -15.70 22.47 0.20
CA ALA A 10 -15.23 23.74 -0.35
C ALA A 10 -13.75 23.58 -0.76
N LEU A 11 -13.48 23.69 -2.05
CA LEU A 11 -12.12 23.61 -2.59
C LEU A 11 -11.60 25.01 -2.90
N PRO A 12 -10.32 25.33 -2.60
CA PRO A 12 -9.65 26.50 -3.13
C PRO A 12 -9.36 26.35 -4.62
N ALA A 13 -8.93 27.42 -5.27
CA ALA A 13 -8.36 27.31 -6.62
C ALA A 13 -7.03 26.58 -6.56
N LEU A 14 -6.86 25.54 -7.39
CA LEU A 14 -5.70 24.65 -7.40
C LEU A 14 -5.29 24.33 -8.84
N LYS A 15 -4.00 24.07 -9.05
CA LYS A 15 -3.44 23.64 -10.32
C LYS A 15 -3.15 22.13 -10.31
N ALA A 16 -3.26 21.52 -11.48
CA ALA A 16 -2.86 20.13 -11.66
C ALA A 16 -1.43 19.90 -11.18
N GLY A 17 -1.22 18.82 -10.42
CA GLY A 17 0.06 18.48 -9.80
C GLY A 17 0.25 18.96 -8.36
N GLU A 18 -0.52 19.94 -7.89
CA GLU A 18 -0.45 20.39 -6.49
C GLU A 18 -0.95 19.32 -5.51
N ILE A 19 -0.54 19.44 -4.25
CA ILE A 19 -1.01 18.59 -3.16
C ILE A 19 -1.98 19.38 -2.30
N LEU A 20 -3.16 18.80 -2.11
CA LEU A 20 -4.20 19.30 -1.20
C LEU A 20 -4.26 18.37 0.01
N CYS A 21 -4.37 18.94 1.21
CA CYS A 21 -4.73 18.22 2.41
C CYS A 21 -6.25 18.27 2.63
N LEU A 22 -6.89 17.10 2.78
CA LEU A 22 -8.29 17.02 3.17
C LEU A 22 -8.37 16.70 4.66
N ALA A 23 -8.94 17.60 5.45
CA ALA A 23 -9.16 17.46 6.89
C ALA A 23 -10.61 17.04 7.16
N CYS A 24 -10.83 16.13 8.12
CA CYS A 24 -12.17 15.72 8.55
C CYS A 24 -12.59 16.50 9.80
N GLY A 25 -13.06 17.72 9.60
CA GLY A 25 -13.50 18.63 10.66
C GLY A 25 -12.70 19.94 10.71
N ALA A 26 -13.36 21.03 11.07
CA ALA A 26 -12.71 22.34 11.15
C ALA A 26 -11.68 22.43 12.28
N ASP A 27 -11.93 21.70 13.37
CA ASP A 27 -11.03 21.64 14.54
C ASP A 27 -9.73 20.91 14.25
N ASP A 28 -9.68 20.14 13.13
CA ASP A 28 -8.51 19.42 12.65
C ASP A 28 -7.58 20.29 11.77
N VAL A 29 -7.83 21.59 11.66
CA VAL A 29 -6.98 22.49 10.87
C VAL A 29 -6.01 23.25 11.78
N PRO A 30 -4.68 23.07 11.64
CA PRO A 30 -3.72 23.79 12.47
C PRO A 30 -3.85 25.30 12.34
N ALA A 31 -3.75 26.01 13.46
CA ALA A 31 -3.61 27.46 13.44
C ALA A 31 -2.37 27.83 12.59
N GLY A 32 -2.56 28.59 11.54
CA GLY A 32 -1.48 28.96 10.61
C GLY A 32 -1.29 28.03 9.41
N ALA A 33 -2.17 27.05 9.21
CA ALA A 33 -2.14 26.20 8.02
C ALA A 33 -2.29 27.02 6.73
N SER A 34 -1.48 26.69 5.73
CA SER A 34 -1.47 27.35 4.44
C SER A 34 -2.74 27.01 3.61
N ARG A 35 -2.94 27.74 2.50
CA ARG A 35 -4.10 27.66 1.60
C ARG A 35 -4.45 26.27 1.01
N ALA A 36 -3.67 25.25 1.28
CA ALA A 36 -3.79 23.90 0.72
C ALA A 36 -4.58 22.93 1.60
N ILE A 37 -5.46 23.38 2.48
CA ILE A 37 -6.31 22.51 3.30
C ILE A 37 -7.78 22.76 2.93
N ALA A 38 -8.49 21.68 2.60
CA ALA A 38 -9.94 21.67 2.47
C ALA A 38 -10.55 20.84 3.59
N VAL A 39 -11.65 21.30 4.15
CA VAL A 39 -12.32 20.67 5.28
C VAL A 39 -13.56 19.91 4.79
N VAL A 40 -13.64 18.63 5.15
CA VAL A 40 -14.80 17.77 4.91
C VAL A 40 -15.54 17.56 6.24
N ARG A 41 -16.86 17.50 6.22
CA ARG A 41 -17.64 17.25 7.44
C ARG A 41 -17.39 15.83 7.92
N PRO A 42 -17.20 15.60 9.24
CA PRO A 42 -16.91 14.30 9.79
C PRO A 42 -17.98 13.23 9.51
N GLU A 43 -19.25 13.64 9.49
CA GLU A 43 -20.40 12.77 9.18
C GLU A 43 -20.41 12.28 7.74
N ASP A 44 -19.80 13.05 6.81
CA ASP A 44 -19.79 12.73 5.38
C ASP A 44 -18.64 11.78 5.00
N LEU A 45 -17.65 11.59 5.87
CA LEU A 45 -16.45 10.82 5.56
C LEU A 45 -16.05 9.87 6.70
N PRO A 46 -16.39 8.58 6.62
CA PRO A 46 -15.93 7.57 7.58
C PRO A 46 -14.41 7.54 7.71
N ALA A 47 -13.89 7.23 8.90
CA ALA A 47 -12.46 7.28 9.22
C ALA A 47 -11.53 6.53 8.25
N ASN A 48 -12.03 5.50 7.55
CA ASN A 48 -11.29 4.70 6.59
C ASN A 48 -11.78 4.85 5.13
N ALA A 49 -12.54 5.92 4.82
CA ALA A 49 -13.24 6.06 3.54
C ALA A 49 -12.32 6.33 2.34
N LEU A 50 -11.12 6.86 2.58
CA LEU A 50 -10.21 7.27 1.52
C LEU A 50 -8.86 6.52 1.60
N PRO A 51 -8.80 5.22 1.31
CA PRO A 51 -7.52 4.51 1.16
C PRO A 51 -6.74 5.10 -0.02
N VAL A 52 -5.42 4.91 -0.03
CA VAL A 52 -4.56 5.35 -1.13
C VAL A 52 -5.07 4.79 -2.47
N GLY A 53 -4.91 5.56 -3.53
CA GLY A 53 -5.43 5.25 -4.86
C GLY A 53 -6.91 5.61 -5.07
N THR A 54 -7.64 6.08 -4.04
CA THR A 54 -9.00 6.60 -4.22
C THR A 54 -8.97 7.87 -5.07
N VAL A 55 -9.81 7.92 -6.09
CA VAL A 55 -10.04 9.10 -6.93
C VAL A 55 -11.32 9.79 -6.47
N LEU A 56 -11.25 11.11 -6.35
CA LEU A 56 -12.37 11.98 -6.05
C LEU A 56 -12.71 12.76 -7.32
N GLY A 57 -13.93 12.58 -7.82
CA GLY A 57 -14.40 13.20 -9.04
C GLY A 57 -15.69 13.97 -8.83
N ALA A 58 -15.92 14.98 -9.69
CA ALA A 58 -17.19 15.67 -9.87
C ALA A 58 -17.78 15.29 -11.24
N GLU A 59 -18.91 15.91 -11.63
CA GLU A 59 -19.50 15.70 -12.96
C GLU A 59 -18.53 16.00 -14.11
N SER A 60 -17.58 16.93 -13.88
CA SER A 60 -16.54 17.31 -14.84
C SER A 60 -15.40 16.27 -14.98
N GLY A 61 -15.39 15.20 -14.19
CA GLY A 61 -14.36 14.16 -14.21
C GLY A 61 -13.56 14.04 -12.90
N ALA A 62 -12.43 13.31 -12.97
CA ALA A 62 -11.53 13.09 -11.84
C ALA A 62 -10.78 14.39 -11.49
N LEU A 63 -10.83 14.78 -10.24
CA LEU A 63 -10.23 16.04 -9.75
C LEU A 63 -9.04 15.79 -8.81
N LEU A 64 -9.15 14.82 -7.91
CA LEU A 64 -8.16 14.54 -6.87
C LEU A 64 -7.89 13.04 -6.79
N LYS A 65 -6.67 12.67 -6.39
CA LYS A 65 -6.28 11.29 -6.09
C LYS A 65 -5.60 11.22 -4.74
N ILE A 66 -6.07 10.34 -3.86
CA ILE A 66 -5.47 10.13 -2.55
C ILE A 66 -4.13 9.39 -2.71
N GLU A 67 -3.05 10.00 -2.23
CA GLU A 67 -1.70 9.45 -2.29
C GLU A 67 -1.17 9.02 -0.91
N GLY A 68 -1.81 9.43 0.17
CA GLY A 68 -1.39 9.06 1.51
C GLY A 68 -2.28 9.65 2.59
N ARG A 69 -1.93 9.32 3.84
CA ARG A 69 -2.47 9.91 5.05
C ARG A 69 -1.35 10.45 5.90
N ALA A 70 -1.59 11.56 6.57
CA ALA A 70 -0.70 12.11 7.58
C ALA A 70 -1.43 12.15 8.92
N PHE A 71 -0.74 11.75 9.98
CA PHE A 71 -1.23 11.90 11.34
C PHE A 71 -0.48 13.05 11.99
N TRP A 72 -1.21 14.01 12.53
CA TRP A 72 -0.62 15.12 13.25
C TRP A 72 -0.66 14.85 14.75
N PRO A 73 0.43 15.11 15.50
CA PRO A 73 0.44 14.92 16.95
C PRO A 73 -0.71 15.69 17.63
N GLY A 74 -1.51 14.99 18.42
CA GLY A 74 -2.66 15.57 19.10
C GLY A 74 -3.98 15.57 18.30
N TRP A 75 -3.99 15.05 17.09
CA TRP A 75 -5.20 14.90 16.28
C TRP A 75 -5.76 13.48 16.36
N GLU A 76 -7.08 13.37 16.55
CA GLU A 76 -7.77 12.08 16.57
C GLU A 76 -7.98 11.49 15.17
N ARG A 77 -7.84 12.31 14.12
CA ARG A 77 -8.15 11.95 12.73
C ARG A 77 -6.98 12.20 11.80
N ALA A 78 -6.90 11.38 10.75
CA ALA A 78 -5.88 11.53 9.72
C ALA A 78 -6.24 12.67 8.74
N LEU A 79 -5.21 13.37 8.28
CA LEU A 79 -5.26 14.19 7.07
C LEU A 79 -5.07 13.29 5.85
N PHE A 80 -5.86 13.47 4.82
CA PHE A 80 -5.65 12.79 3.54
C PHE A 80 -4.84 13.70 2.61
N LEU A 81 -3.75 13.17 2.09
CA LEU A 81 -2.93 13.86 1.10
C LEU A 81 -3.48 13.53 -0.29
N ALA A 82 -3.98 14.52 -0.98
CA ALA A 82 -4.58 14.37 -2.30
C ALA A 82 -3.80 15.13 -3.36
N ARG A 83 -3.40 14.44 -4.44
CA ARG A 83 -2.83 15.09 -5.62
C ARG A 83 -3.94 15.64 -6.50
N VAL A 84 -3.80 16.86 -6.94
CA VAL A 84 -4.68 17.54 -7.90
C VAL A 84 -4.41 16.97 -9.30
N LEU A 85 -5.45 16.44 -9.95
CA LEU A 85 -5.34 15.79 -11.27
C LEU A 85 -5.67 16.76 -12.41
N ALA A 86 -6.53 17.74 -12.15
CA ALA A 86 -6.94 18.76 -13.12
C ALA A 86 -7.10 20.10 -12.41
N ASP A 87 -6.96 21.21 -13.12
CA ASP A 87 -7.15 22.54 -12.58
C ASP A 87 -8.54 22.70 -11.95
N ILE A 88 -8.59 23.19 -10.73
CA ILE A 88 -9.80 23.36 -9.93
C ILE A 88 -10.01 24.87 -9.68
N SER A 89 -11.17 25.39 -10.05
CA SER A 89 -11.63 26.71 -9.60
C SER A 89 -12.17 26.64 -8.18
N SER A 90 -11.99 27.69 -7.38
CA SER A 90 -12.55 27.78 -6.03
C SER A 90 -14.07 27.60 -6.01
N GLY A 91 -14.59 26.94 -4.99
CA GLY A 91 -16.04 26.76 -4.80
C GLY A 91 -16.39 25.46 -4.09
N VAL A 92 -17.66 25.34 -3.72
CA VAL A 92 -18.21 24.12 -3.14
C VAL A 92 -18.49 23.10 -4.25
N ARG A 93 -18.07 21.85 -4.04
CA ARG A 93 -18.28 20.74 -4.96
C ARG A 93 -18.76 19.51 -4.23
N ILE A 94 -19.60 18.75 -4.89
CA ILE A 94 -19.93 17.37 -4.46
C ILE A 94 -18.95 16.45 -5.15
N LEU A 95 -18.13 15.75 -4.35
CA LEU A 95 -17.15 14.79 -4.82
C LEU A 95 -17.68 13.38 -4.61
N LYS A 96 -17.53 12.54 -5.62
CA LYS A 96 -17.79 11.09 -5.56
C LYS A 96 -16.49 10.34 -5.51
N THR A 97 -16.41 9.34 -4.64
CA THR A 97 -15.23 8.48 -4.52
C THR A 97 -15.30 7.30 -5.46
N ALA A 98 -14.19 6.98 -6.10
CA ALA A 98 -14.03 5.77 -6.90
C ALA A 98 -12.65 5.18 -6.64
N ARG A 99 -12.53 3.84 -6.64
CA ARG A 99 -11.27 3.14 -6.53
C ARG A 99 -11.33 1.85 -7.34
N ALA A 100 -10.48 1.73 -8.34
CA ALA A 100 -10.43 0.56 -9.22
C ALA A 100 -9.02 0.00 -9.26
N GLY A 101 -8.88 -1.27 -8.86
CA GLY A 101 -7.60 -1.95 -8.81
C GLY A 101 -6.94 -1.94 -7.43
N CYS A 102 -5.72 -2.46 -7.39
CA CYS A 102 -4.91 -2.70 -6.18
C CYS A 102 -3.98 -1.52 -5.91
N ALA A 103 -3.83 -1.11 -4.65
CA ALA A 103 -2.74 -0.25 -4.22
C ALA A 103 -1.57 -1.12 -3.76
N LEU A 104 -0.44 -1.00 -4.45
CA LEU A 104 0.78 -1.77 -4.25
C LEU A 104 1.86 -0.94 -3.58
N ALA A 105 2.51 -1.50 -2.56
CA ALA A 105 3.81 -1.03 -2.06
C ALA A 105 4.86 -2.13 -2.20
N VAL A 106 6.03 -1.78 -2.74
CA VAL A 106 7.20 -2.67 -2.78
C VAL A 106 8.30 -2.06 -1.93
N VAL A 107 8.82 -2.84 -0.98
CA VAL A 107 9.85 -2.43 -0.02
C VAL A 107 11.11 -3.26 -0.26
N THR A 108 12.16 -2.64 -0.77
CA THR A 108 13.46 -3.29 -0.94
C THR A 108 14.32 -3.04 0.30
N LEU A 109 14.81 -4.10 0.91
CA LEU A 109 15.76 -4.08 2.03
C LEU A 109 17.16 -4.31 1.50
N SER A 110 18.01 -3.30 1.61
CA SER A 110 19.40 -3.37 1.17
C SER A 110 20.23 -2.24 1.76
N ASP A 111 21.18 -2.54 2.64
CA ASP A 111 22.14 -1.57 3.15
C ASP A 111 22.93 -0.88 2.03
N LYS A 112 23.39 -1.66 1.04
CA LYS A 112 24.15 -1.14 -0.09
C LYS A 112 23.30 -0.26 -0.99
N GLY A 113 22.06 -0.65 -1.24
CA GLY A 113 21.11 0.15 -2.01
C GLY A 113 20.78 1.46 -1.30
N PHE A 114 20.47 1.39 -0.01
CA PHE A 114 20.16 2.57 0.80
C PHE A 114 21.33 3.56 0.89
N ALA A 115 22.57 3.06 0.95
CA ALA A 115 23.78 3.88 0.91
C ALA A 115 24.15 4.41 -0.50
N GLY A 116 23.34 4.12 -1.53
CA GLY A 116 23.62 4.53 -2.92
C GLY A 116 24.76 3.78 -3.60
N LEU A 117 25.23 2.67 -2.99
CA LEU A 117 26.33 1.86 -3.52
C LEU A 117 25.87 0.79 -4.52
N ARG A 118 24.57 0.60 -4.66
CA ARG A 118 23.95 -0.37 -5.58
C ARG A 118 22.58 0.14 -5.98
N GLU A 119 22.23 -0.02 -7.25
CA GLU A 119 20.89 0.26 -7.76
C GLU A 119 19.87 -0.80 -7.31
N ASP A 120 18.64 -0.38 -6.99
CA ASP A 120 17.54 -1.28 -6.71
C ASP A 120 16.93 -1.80 -8.01
N GLU A 121 17.32 -3.01 -8.40
CA GLU A 121 16.75 -3.71 -9.56
C GLU A 121 15.53 -4.56 -9.19
N SER A 122 15.38 -4.96 -7.92
CA SER A 122 14.34 -5.87 -7.46
C SER A 122 13.00 -5.15 -7.37
N GLY A 123 12.96 -3.97 -6.75
CA GLY A 123 11.74 -3.20 -6.57
C GLY A 123 11.01 -2.89 -7.88
N PRO A 124 11.66 -2.29 -8.89
CA PRO A 124 11.04 -2.06 -10.21
C PRO A 124 10.51 -3.33 -10.85
N ALA A 125 11.30 -4.41 -10.85
CA ALA A 125 10.91 -5.67 -11.49
C ALA A 125 9.69 -6.33 -10.83
N LEU A 126 9.56 -6.25 -9.49
CA LEU A 126 8.39 -6.74 -8.76
C LEU A 126 7.14 -5.89 -9.10
N VAL A 127 7.26 -4.56 -9.16
CA VAL A 127 6.16 -3.69 -9.58
C VAL A 127 5.68 -4.05 -10.98
N ASP A 128 6.62 -4.22 -11.93
CA ASP A 128 6.29 -4.57 -13.33
C ASP A 128 5.60 -5.92 -13.44
N MET A 129 5.98 -6.90 -12.62
CA MET A 129 5.33 -8.21 -12.58
C MET A 129 3.90 -8.10 -12.04
N VAL A 130 3.69 -7.40 -10.93
CA VAL A 130 2.34 -7.21 -10.36
C VAL A 130 1.44 -6.47 -11.35
N ARG A 131 1.96 -5.41 -12.02
CA ARG A 131 1.21 -4.61 -13.00
C ARG A 131 0.71 -5.42 -14.20
N LYS A 132 1.42 -6.48 -14.58
CA LYS A 132 0.99 -7.41 -15.65
C LYS A 132 -0.15 -8.33 -15.21
N GLY A 133 -0.21 -8.67 -13.92
CA GLY A 133 -1.21 -9.60 -13.36
C GLY A 133 -2.42 -8.91 -12.71
N LEU A 134 -2.28 -7.64 -12.29
CA LEU A 134 -3.31 -6.91 -11.53
C LEU A 134 -3.42 -5.46 -12.00
N PRO A 135 -4.64 -4.91 -12.16
CA PRO A 135 -4.82 -3.48 -12.34
C PRO A 135 -4.39 -2.74 -11.06
N LEU A 136 -3.52 -1.73 -11.20
CA LEU A 136 -3.04 -0.93 -10.08
C LEU A 136 -3.72 0.44 -10.08
N CYS A 137 -4.33 0.81 -8.96
CA CYS A 137 -4.83 2.18 -8.74
C CYS A 137 -3.76 3.10 -8.13
N HIS A 138 -2.81 2.53 -7.40
CA HIS A 138 -1.69 3.25 -6.79
C HIS A 138 -0.50 2.30 -6.65
N GLU A 139 0.72 2.85 -6.81
CA GLU A 139 1.95 2.09 -6.59
C GLU A 139 3.03 2.98 -5.99
N ARG A 140 3.82 2.42 -5.08
CA ARG A 140 4.96 3.09 -4.48
C ARG A 140 6.08 2.12 -4.14
N ARG A 141 7.31 2.57 -4.31
CA ARG A 141 8.52 1.83 -3.95
C ARG A 141 9.24 2.51 -2.81
N PHE A 142 9.80 1.70 -1.93
CA PHE A 142 10.59 2.13 -0.80
C PHE A 142 11.90 1.34 -0.79
N LEU A 143 12.99 2.02 -0.46
CA LEU A 143 14.29 1.42 -0.26
C LEU A 143 14.72 1.69 1.18
N LEU A 144 14.90 0.64 1.97
CA LEU A 144 15.27 0.71 3.37
C LEU A 144 16.61 0.01 3.63
N PRO A 145 17.36 0.41 4.66
CA PRO A 145 18.44 -0.41 5.18
C PRO A 145 17.87 -1.67 5.85
N ASP A 146 18.72 -2.69 6.06
CA ASP A 146 18.34 -3.94 6.73
C ASP A 146 18.12 -3.72 8.24
N GLU A 147 17.13 -2.88 8.58
CA GLU A 147 16.73 -2.49 9.95
C GLU A 147 15.31 -2.97 10.26
N PRO A 148 15.13 -3.99 11.15
CA PRO A 148 13.81 -4.56 11.46
C PRO A 148 12.78 -3.55 11.95
N ALA A 149 13.19 -2.57 12.75
CA ALA A 149 12.29 -1.56 13.31
C ALA A 149 11.70 -0.65 12.23
N ARG A 150 12.52 -0.25 11.24
CA ARG A 150 12.06 0.58 10.11
C ARG A 150 11.11 -0.17 9.20
N LEU A 151 11.41 -1.44 8.91
CA LEU A 151 10.52 -2.29 8.11
C LEU A 151 9.16 -2.44 8.79
N ARG A 152 9.17 -2.77 10.09
CA ARG A 152 7.94 -2.93 10.88
C ARG A 152 7.09 -1.66 10.88
N ALA A 153 7.71 -0.53 11.17
CA ALA A 153 7.02 0.77 11.19
C ALA A 153 6.40 1.10 9.84
N LEU A 154 7.15 0.91 8.74
CA LEU A 154 6.66 1.18 7.39
C LEU A 154 5.50 0.25 7.01
N VAL A 155 5.57 -1.05 7.31
CA VAL A 155 4.49 -2.00 6.99
C VAL A 155 3.19 -1.64 7.71
N LEU A 156 3.27 -1.29 9.01
CA LEU A 156 2.11 -0.83 9.77
C LEU A 156 1.53 0.48 9.21
N GLU A 157 2.40 1.41 8.83
CA GLU A 157 1.98 2.67 8.19
C GLU A 157 1.27 2.40 6.85
N LEU A 158 1.84 1.56 5.98
CA LEU A 158 1.26 1.22 4.69
C LEU A 158 -0.11 0.54 4.85
N ALA A 159 -0.24 -0.40 5.78
CA ALA A 159 -1.52 -1.02 6.10
C ALA A 159 -2.54 0.03 6.61
N GLY A 160 -2.12 0.94 7.49
CA GLY A 160 -2.94 2.07 7.97
C GLY A 160 -3.37 3.02 6.85
N GLN A 161 -2.56 3.20 5.81
CA GLN A 161 -2.88 4.02 4.64
C GLN A 161 -3.82 3.32 3.65
N GLY A 162 -4.09 2.01 3.82
CA GLY A 162 -4.99 1.22 2.99
C GLY A 162 -4.36 0.73 1.69
N TYR A 163 -3.07 0.37 1.73
CA TYR A 163 -2.48 -0.45 0.68
C TYR A 163 -3.08 -1.85 0.74
N ASP A 164 -3.41 -2.41 -0.43
CA ASP A 164 -3.97 -3.76 -0.52
C ASP A 164 -2.89 -4.84 -0.49
N LEU A 165 -1.76 -4.56 -1.15
CA LEU A 165 -0.65 -5.48 -1.31
C LEU A 165 0.66 -4.79 -0.92
N VAL A 166 1.38 -5.38 0.02
CA VAL A 166 2.73 -4.99 0.40
C VAL A 166 3.67 -6.14 0.11
N ILE A 167 4.72 -5.90 -0.66
CA ILE A 167 5.76 -6.87 -0.98
C ILE A 167 7.08 -6.34 -0.45
N SER A 168 7.70 -7.04 0.51
CA SER A 168 9.09 -6.77 0.89
C SER A 168 10.03 -7.76 0.22
N THR A 169 11.24 -7.34 -0.12
CA THR A 169 12.30 -8.22 -0.66
C THR A 169 13.62 -7.92 0.03
N GLY A 170 14.30 -8.98 0.46
CA GLY A 170 15.54 -8.91 1.24
C GLY A 170 15.40 -9.37 2.68
N GLY A 171 16.52 -9.70 3.33
CA GLY A 171 16.58 -10.06 4.74
C GLY A 171 15.88 -11.36 5.15
N THR A 172 15.63 -12.30 4.21
CA THR A 172 14.95 -13.58 4.50
C THR A 172 15.89 -14.77 4.59
N GLY A 173 17.20 -14.58 4.51
CA GLY A 173 18.21 -15.64 4.64
C GLY A 173 18.58 -15.94 6.09
N LEU A 174 19.77 -16.54 6.28
CA LEU A 174 20.30 -16.96 7.59
C LEU A 174 21.44 -16.07 8.10
N SER A 175 21.79 -15.00 7.39
CA SER A 175 22.79 -14.05 7.89
C SER A 175 22.29 -13.38 9.18
N PRO A 176 23.16 -13.00 10.12
CA PRO A 176 22.74 -12.27 11.32
C PRO A 176 21.99 -10.95 11.05
N ARG A 177 22.09 -10.42 9.83
CA ARG A 177 21.35 -9.23 9.40
C ARG A 177 20.03 -9.55 8.70
N ASP A 178 19.78 -10.81 8.36
CA ASP A 178 18.53 -11.24 7.73
C ASP A 178 17.44 -11.41 8.81
N LEU A 179 16.78 -10.32 9.16
CA LEU A 179 15.80 -10.24 10.25
C LEU A 179 14.40 -9.85 9.78
N THR A 180 14.11 -10.00 8.48
CA THR A 180 12.78 -9.69 7.91
C THR A 180 11.65 -10.50 8.55
N PRO A 181 11.77 -11.83 8.73
CA PRO A 181 10.73 -12.62 9.41
C PRO A 181 10.51 -12.16 10.86
N GLU A 182 11.59 -11.89 11.60
CA GLU A 182 11.55 -11.43 12.99
C GLU A 182 10.92 -10.03 13.12
N ALA A 183 11.05 -9.20 12.08
CA ALA A 183 10.41 -7.90 12.02
C ALA A 183 8.90 -8.03 11.78
N LEU A 184 8.48 -8.92 10.89
CA LEU A 184 7.13 -8.97 10.36
C LEU A 184 6.20 -9.90 11.12
N ILE A 185 6.65 -11.10 11.57
CA ILE A 185 5.82 -12.05 12.28
C ILE A 185 5.05 -11.42 13.46
N PRO A 186 5.65 -10.56 14.31
CA PRO A 186 4.94 -9.96 15.44
C PRO A 186 3.82 -9.00 15.07
N VAL A 187 3.75 -8.53 13.82
CA VAL A 187 2.73 -7.58 13.34
C VAL A 187 1.71 -8.19 12.41
N LEU A 188 1.87 -9.47 12.06
CA LEU A 188 0.87 -10.19 11.28
C LEU A 188 -0.36 -10.53 12.14
N ASP A 189 -1.55 -10.21 11.65
CA ASP A 189 -2.81 -10.70 12.23
C ASP A 189 -3.01 -12.18 11.91
N ARG A 190 -2.61 -12.59 10.69
CA ARG A 190 -2.71 -13.98 10.22
C ARG A 190 -1.49 -14.31 9.37
N ARG A 191 -0.88 -15.44 9.65
CA ARG A 191 0.12 -16.05 8.76
C ARG A 191 -0.59 -16.90 7.71
N LEU A 192 -0.06 -16.90 6.48
CA LEU A 192 -0.65 -17.62 5.33
C LEU A 192 0.30 -18.72 4.82
N PRO A 193 0.45 -19.84 5.57
CA PRO A 193 1.44 -20.86 5.27
C PRO A 193 1.25 -21.54 3.91
N GLY A 194 0.06 -21.53 3.34
CA GLY A 194 -0.18 -22.05 1.99
C GLY A 194 0.63 -21.31 0.92
N PHE A 195 0.69 -19.99 0.99
CA PHE A 195 1.53 -19.18 0.08
C PHE A 195 3.03 -19.49 0.30
N GLU A 196 3.46 -19.62 1.56
CA GLU A 196 4.85 -19.93 1.90
C GLU A 196 5.29 -21.28 1.35
N GLN A 197 4.42 -22.30 1.45
CA GLN A 197 4.67 -23.64 0.91
C GLN A 197 4.81 -23.62 -0.62
N VAL A 198 3.94 -22.89 -1.32
CA VAL A 198 4.00 -22.78 -2.79
C VAL A 198 5.30 -22.08 -3.22
N MET A 199 5.67 -20.97 -2.57
CA MET A 199 6.94 -20.28 -2.82
C MET A 199 8.15 -21.18 -2.57
N MET A 200 8.16 -21.95 -1.47
CA MET A 200 9.23 -22.87 -1.13
C MET A 200 9.33 -24.01 -2.15
N ALA A 201 8.21 -24.63 -2.52
CA ALA A 201 8.18 -25.74 -3.49
C ALA A 201 8.77 -25.27 -4.84
N ALA A 202 8.30 -24.16 -5.37
CA ALA A 202 8.81 -23.60 -6.63
C ALA A 202 10.31 -23.25 -6.57
N SER A 203 10.78 -22.75 -5.45
CA SER A 203 12.20 -22.43 -5.26
C SER A 203 13.07 -23.69 -5.17
N LEU A 204 12.58 -24.76 -4.54
CA LEU A 204 13.30 -26.06 -4.43
C LEU A 204 13.48 -26.75 -5.79
N GLU A 205 12.55 -26.55 -6.74
CA GLU A 205 12.71 -27.00 -8.12
C GLU A 205 13.90 -26.36 -8.84
N LYS A 206 14.29 -25.13 -8.45
CA LYS A 206 15.40 -24.38 -9.02
C LYS A 206 16.73 -24.65 -8.33
N THR A 207 16.72 -24.84 -7.00
CA THR A 207 17.93 -25.07 -6.22
C THR A 207 17.63 -25.68 -4.85
N PRO A 208 18.38 -26.70 -4.41
CA PRO A 208 18.22 -27.27 -3.06
C PRO A 208 18.56 -26.25 -1.95
N ARG A 209 19.31 -25.18 -2.27
CA ARG A 209 19.63 -24.12 -1.30
C ARG A 209 18.41 -23.27 -0.90
N ALA A 210 17.30 -23.38 -1.63
CA ALA A 210 16.07 -22.71 -1.29
C ALA A 210 15.54 -23.05 0.11
N VAL A 211 15.88 -24.23 0.64
CA VAL A 211 15.53 -24.65 2.02
C VAL A 211 16.00 -23.66 3.09
N LEU A 212 16.96 -22.80 2.78
CA LEU A 212 17.45 -21.76 3.70
C LEU A 212 16.62 -20.48 3.65
N SER A 213 15.68 -20.37 2.71
CA SER A 213 14.80 -19.20 2.60
C SER A 213 13.74 -19.22 3.71
N ARG A 214 13.54 -18.07 4.33
CA ARG A 214 12.50 -17.83 5.31
C ARG A 214 11.46 -16.84 4.78
N ALA A 215 11.18 -16.95 3.47
CA ALA A 215 10.10 -16.19 2.85
C ALA A 215 8.79 -16.45 3.60
N LEU A 216 7.96 -15.41 3.78
CA LEU A 216 6.71 -15.53 4.51
C LEU A 216 5.57 -14.77 3.82
N ALA A 217 4.34 -15.16 4.16
CA ALA A 217 3.12 -14.50 3.74
C ALA A 217 2.16 -14.33 4.92
N GLY A 218 1.42 -13.23 4.93
CA GLY A 218 0.45 -12.98 5.99
C GLY A 218 -0.42 -11.75 5.70
N THR A 219 -1.19 -11.32 6.70
CA THR A 219 -2.05 -10.15 6.62
C THR A 219 -1.80 -9.19 7.76
N VAL A 220 -1.94 -7.89 7.47
CA VAL A 220 -2.01 -6.80 8.46
C VAL A 220 -3.27 -6.00 8.14
N GLY A 221 -4.31 -6.12 8.98
CA GLY A 221 -5.64 -5.61 8.68
C GLY A 221 -6.18 -6.20 7.37
N LYS A 222 -6.45 -5.34 6.39
CA LYS A 222 -6.89 -5.73 5.04
C LYS A 222 -5.75 -5.81 4.02
N THR A 223 -4.52 -5.63 4.44
CA THR A 223 -3.33 -5.68 3.58
C THR A 223 -2.77 -7.09 3.50
N LEU A 224 -2.61 -7.62 2.30
CA LEU A 224 -1.86 -8.84 2.03
C LEU A 224 -0.36 -8.51 2.00
N LEU A 225 0.45 -9.26 2.71
CA LEU A 225 1.89 -9.06 2.84
C LEU A 225 2.66 -10.29 2.36
N PHE A 226 3.66 -10.06 1.52
CA PHE A 226 4.69 -11.05 1.17
C PHE A 226 6.08 -10.53 1.56
N ALA A 227 6.90 -11.38 2.17
CA ALA A 227 8.33 -11.17 2.34
C ALA A 227 9.09 -12.17 1.47
N LEU A 228 9.72 -11.66 0.42
CA LEU A 228 10.37 -12.44 -0.62
C LEU A 228 11.90 -12.45 -0.46
N PRO A 229 12.60 -13.43 -1.06
CA PRO A 229 14.07 -13.47 -1.05
C PRO A 229 14.70 -12.18 -1.60
N GLY A 230 15.92 -11.85 -1.13
CA GLY A 230 16.64 -10.64 -1.54
C GLY A 230 17.23 -10.70 -2.95
N SER A 231 17.40 -11.88 -3.55
CA SER A 231 17.86 -12.01 -4.92
C SER A 231 16.70 -11.68 -5.87
N ARG A 232 16.89 -10.74 -6.81
CA ARG A 232 15.89 -10.36 -7.81
C ARG A 232 15.24 -11.56 -8.48
N ARG A 233 16.05 -12.52 -8.93
CA ARG A 233 15.57 -13.72 -9.59
C ARG A 233 14.65 -14.54 -8.67
N ALA A 234 15.10 -14.85 -7.46
CA ALA A 234 14.30 -15.64 -6.51
C ALA A 234 13.04 -14.91 -6.06
N ALA A 235 13.08 -13.58 -5.90
CA ALA A 235 11.92 -12.78 -5.57
C ALA A 235 10.85 -12.85 -6.67
N LEU A 236 11.25 -12.74 -7.94
CA LEU A 236 10.34 -12.85 -9.09
C LEU A 236 9.77 -14.26 -9.21
N GLU A 237 10.59 -15.31 -9.10
CA GLU A 237 10.15 -16.70 -9.14
C GLU A 237 9.13 -17.02 -8.02
N ASN A 238 9.34 -16.47 -6.81
CA ASN A 238 8.40 -16.64 -5.71
C ASN A 238 7.09 -15.86 -5.93
N LEU A 239 7.16 -14.63 -6.43
CA LEU A 239 5.97 -13.84 -6.70
C LEU A 239 5.13 -14.46 -7.82
N GLU A 240 5.76 -14.93 -8.89
CA GLU A 240 5.09 -15.52 -10.06
C GLU A 240 4.10 -16.63 -9.67
N VAL A 241 4.55 -17.57 -8.82
CA VAL A 241 3.76 -18.76 -8.44
C VAL A 241 2.60 -18.45 -7.48
N VAL A 242 2.59 -17.28 -6.85
CA VAL A 242 1.52 -16.87 -5.92
C VAL A 242 0.60 -15.80 -6.51
N LEU A 243 1.03 -15.13 -7.58
CA LEU A 243 0.37 -13.93 -8.10
C LEU A 243 -1.06 -14.21 -8.59
N GLU A 244 -1.33 -15.39 -9.15
CA GLU A 244 -2.67 -15.79 -9.61
C GLU A 244 -3.68 -15.86 -8.46
N ALA A 245 -3.25 -16.24 -7.26
CA ALA A 245 -4.13 -16.32 -6.09
C ALA A 245 -4.35 -14.96 -5.39
N VAL A 246 -3.55 -13.93 -5.70
CA VAL A 246 -3.61 -12.62 -5.04
C VAL A 246 -4.97 -11.94 -5.21
N PRO A 247 -5.59 -11.86 -6.42
CA PRO A 247 -6.89 -11.22 -6.57
C PRO A 247 -7.94 -11.79 -5.63
N HIS A 248 -8.03 -13.13 -5.57
CA HIS A 248 -8.98 -13.80 -4.71
C HIS A 248 -8.71 -13.57 -3.23
N ALA A 249 -7.43 -13.58 -2.81
CA ALA A 249 -7.05 -13.25 -1.44
C ALA A 249 -7.47 -11.82 -1.05
N LEU A 250 -7.28 -10.84 -1.94
CA LEU A 250 -7.69 -9.46 -1.73
C LEU A 250 -9.22 -9.29 -1.66
N GLU A 251 -9.99 -10.02 -2.49
CA GLU A 251 -11.45 -10.05 -2.43
C GLU A 251 -11.92 -10.53 -1.05
N LYS A 252 -11.37 -11.64 -0.56
CA LYS A 252 -11.69 -12.19 0.77
C LYS A 252 -11.31 -11.25 1.90
N LEU A 253 -10.14 -10.62 1.85
CA LEU A 253 -9.72 -9.59 2.82
C LEU A 253 -10.62 -8.35 2.75
N GLY A 254 -11.14 -8.03 1.58
CA GLY A 254 -12.13 -6.97 1.37
C GLY A 254 -13.51 -7.24 1.96
N GLY A 255 -13.78 -8.47 2.42
CA GLY A 255 -15.05 -8.88 3.03
C GLY A 255 -16.03 -9.55 2.07
N ASP A 256 -15.55 -10.06 0.92
CA ASP A 256 -16.38 -10.90 0.05
C ASP A 256 -16.71 -12.22 0.76
N MET A 257 -18.01 -12.44 0.99
CA MET A 257 -18.55 -13.63 1.67
C MET A 257 -19.00 -14.73 0.69
N SER A 258 -18.73 -14.60 -0.62
CA SER A 258 -19.08 -15.63 -1.61
C SER A 258 -18.30 -16.93 -1.36
N ASP A 259 -18.95 -18.08 -1.64
CA ASP A 259 -18.34 -19.41 -1.46
C ASP A 259 -17.14 -19.61 -2.39
N CYS A 260 -16.01 -20.04 -1.85
CA CYS A 260 -14.78 -20.35 -2.60
C CYS A 260 -14.92 -21.59 -3.55
N GLY A 261 -16.01 -22.32 -3.47
CA GLY A 261 -16.19 -23.62 -4.14
C GLY A 261 -17.04 -23.62 -5.43
N ARG A 262 -17.44 -22.45 -5.95
CA ARG A 262 -18.29 -22.38 -7.15
C ARG A 262 -17.59 -21.64 -8.30
N LYS A 263 -16.50 -22.22 -8.79
CA LYS A 263 -16.01 -21.95 -10.17
C LYS A 263 -15.58 -23.25 -10.81
#